data_fc465f2116ccb81d546cc46354541d4a
#
_entry.id   fc465f2116ccb81d546cc46354541d4a
#
_cell.length_a   1.000
_cell.length_b   1.000
_cell.length_c   1.000
_cell.angle_alpha   90.00
_cell.angle_beta   90.00
_cell.angle_gamma   90.00
#
_symmetry.space_group_name_H-M   'P 1'
#
loop_
_entity.id
_entity.type
_entity.pdbx_description
1 polymer ?
#
loop_
_entity_poly.entity_id
_entity_poly.type
_entity_poly.pdbx_seq_one_letter_code
_entity_poly.pdbx_strand_id
1 'polypeptide(L)'
;MPLWKPAAIADRKRITAHIAQDNPRAAMEMGDMLMDKAALLDQHPMLGRVGRVKGTRELVAHPNYIWIYRVAAEVAEVLRVKHAAQQWPNA
;
A
#
# COMPACT_ATOMS: atom_id res chain seq x y z
N MET A 1 5.79 11.72 6.49
CA MET A 1 5.09 10.41 6.40
C MET A 1 3.83 10.57 5.58
N PRO A 2 3.55 9.67 4.67
CA PRO A 2 2.25 9.69 3.99
C PRO A 2 1.14 9.44 5.00
N LEU A 3 -0.04 9.95 4.70
CA LEU A 3 -1.23 9.66 5.49
C LEU A 3 -1.74 8.26 5.12
N TRP A 4 -2.34 7.60 6.09
CA TRP A 4 -2.94 6.28 5.88
C TRP A 4 -4.41 6.32 6.26
N LYS A 5 -5.27 5.95 5.32
CA LYS A 5 -6.68 5.76 5.65
C LYS A 5 -6.87 4.56 6.58
N PRO A 6 -7.89 4.56 7.45
CA PRO A 6 -8.16 3.41 8.32
C PRO A 6 -8.25 2.09 7.56
N ALA A 7 -8.86 2.09 6.37
CA ALA A 7 -8.96 0.89 5.54
C ALA A 7 -7.58 0.37 5.11
N ALA A 8 -6.64 1.26 4.81
CA ALA A 8 -5.27 0.87 4.44
C ALA A 8 -4.52 0.30 5.64
N ILE A 9 -4.72 0.88 6.82
CA ILE A 9 -4.13 0.35 8.05
C ILE A 9 -4.66 -1.04 8.33
N ALA A 10 -5.96 -1.26 8.17
CA ALA A 10 -6.58 -2.56 8.34
C ALA A 10 -6.05 -3.59 7.34
N ASP A 11 -5.88 -3.18 6.06
CA ASP A 11 -5.29 -4.03 5.03
C ASP A 11 -3.89 -4.47 5.43
N ARG A 12 -3.05 -3.53 5.88
CA ARG A 12 -1.67 -3.84 6.28
C ARG A 12 -1.64 -4.82 7.44
N LYS A 13 -2.47 -4.60 8.45
CA LYS A 13 -2.55 -5.50 9.60
C LYS A 13 -2.99 -6.90 9.21
N ARG A 14 -3.96 -7.00 8.30
CA ARG A 14 -4.46 -8.28 7.82
C ARG A 14 -3.39 -9.04 7.04
N ILE A 15 -2.63 -8.34 6.18
CA ILE A 15 -1.53 -8.93 5.41
C ILE A 15 -0.47 -9.49 6.34
N THR A 16 -0.01 -8.70 7.30
CA THR A 16 1.05 -9.14 8.22
C THR A 16 0.57 -10.26 9.14
N ALA A 17 -0.67 -10.21 9.60
CA ALA A 17 -1.25 -11.27 10.43
C ALA A 17 -1.35 -12.59 9.65
N HIS A 18 -1.74 -12.53 8.37
CA HIS A 18 -1.83 -13.72 7.52
C HIS A 18 -0.45 -14.37 7.32
N ILE A 19 0.55 -13.56 7.02
CA ILE A 19 1.92 -14.04 6.85
C ILE A 19 2.46 -14.61 8.16
N ALA A 20 2.14 -13.99 9.29
CA ALA A 20 2.63 -14.39 10.61
C ALA A 20 2.12 -15.78 11.03
N GLN A 21 1.00 -16.24 10.48
CA GLN A 21 0.49 -17.59 10.76
C GLN A 21 1.50 -18.67 10.38
N ASP A 22 2.23 -18.47 9.28
CA ASP A 22 3.20 -19.42 8.79
C ASP A 22 4.64 -19.02 9.12
N ASN A 23 4.92 -17.71 9.15
CA ASN A 23 6.28 -17.22 9.31
C ASN A 23 6.29 -15.83 9.96
N PRO A 24 6.39 -15.75 11.30
CA PRO A 24 6.41 -14.45 12.00
C PRO A 24 7.53 -13.52 11.55
N ARG A 25 8.69 -14.06 11.22
CA ARG A 25 9.82 -13.25 10.76
C ARG A 25 9.53 -12.60 9.42
N ALA A 26 8.96 -13.37 8.49
CA ALA A 26 8.57 -12.83 7.19
C ALA A 26 7.50 -11.75 7.32
N ALA A 27 6.59 -11.88 8.30
CA ALA A 27 5.60 -10.86 8.57
C ALA A 27 6.23 -9.55 9.02
N MET A 28 7.24 -9.60 9.88
CA MET A 28 7.96 -8.42 10.33
C MET A 28 8.70 -7.75 9.17
N GLU A 29 9.39 -8.55 8.35
CA GLU A 29 10.12 -8.05 7.18
C GLU A 29 9.17 -7.39 6.18
N MET A 30 8.00 -7.98 5.96
CA MET A 30 6.98 -7.41 5.07
C MET A 30 6.48 -6.07 5.61
N GLY A 31 6.19 -6.00 6.91
CA GLY A 31 5.74 -4.77 7.55
C GLY A 31 6.77 -3.64 7.40
N ASP A 32 8.03 -3.94 7.65
CA ASP A 32 9.12 -2.97 7.51
C ASP A 32 9.26 -2.50 6.07
N MET A 33 9.20 -3.42 5.11
CA MET A 33 9.29 -3.09 3.69
C MET A 33 8.12 -2.20 3.25
N LEU A 34 6.90 -2.52 3.70
CA LEU A 34 5.74 -1.70 3.37
C LEU A 34 5.88 -0.28 3.90
N MET A 35 6.42 -0.12 5.11
CA MET A 35 6.65 1.21 5.68
C MET A 35 7.76 1.96 4.96
N ASP A 36 8.84 1.27 4.58
CA ASP A 36 9.93 1.89 3.82
C ASP A 36 9.46 2.41 2.46
N LYS A 37 8.63 1.62 1.78
CA LYS A 37 8.06 2.06 0.48
C LYS A 37 7.10 3.24 0.67
N ALA A 38 6.36 3.27 1.79
CA ALA A 38 5.50 4.40 2.10
C ALA A 38 6.29 5.70 2.21
N ALA A 39 7.45 5.64 2.86
CA ALA A 39 8.29 6.81 3.05
C ALA A 39 8.75 7.42 1.71
N LEU A 40 8.89 6.60 0.66
CA LEU A 40 9.24 7.12 -0.67
C LEU A 40 8.17 8.04 -1.23
N LEU A 41 6.91 7.85 -0.87
CA LEU A 41 5.82 8.68 -1.38
C LEU A 41 5.85 10.10 -0.82
N ASP A 42 6.50 10.33 0.32
CA ASP A 42 6.66 11.69 0.86
C ASP A 42 7.56 12.52 -0.05
N GLN A 43 8.60 11.92 -0.59
CA GLN A 43 9.57 12.61 -1.44
C GLN A 43 9.18 12.55 -2.91
N HIS A 44 8.46 11.52 -3.32
CA HIS A 44 8.10 11.25 -4.71
C HIS A 44 6.61 10.89 -4.82
N PRO A 45 5.69 11.86 -4.59
CA PRO A 45 4.25 11.55 -4.60
C PRO A 45 3.74 11.00 -5.93
N MET A 46 4.44 11.32 -7.03
CA MET A 46 4.05 10.89 -8.38
C MET A 46 4.75 9.60 -8.81
N LEU A 47 5.39 8.90 -7.87
CA LEU A 47 6.15 7.68 -8.16
C LEU A 47 5.28 6.56 -8.73
N GLY A 48 4.06 6.40 -8.22
CA GLY A 48 3.14 5.38 -8.70
C GLY A 48 2.54 5.74 -10.05
N ARG A 49 2.14 4.70 -10.81
CA ARG A 49 1.43 4.89 -12.08
C ARG A 49 0.03 5.45 -11.84
N VAL A 50 -0.57 6.03 -12.87
CA VAL A 50 -1.97 6.44 -12.84
C VAL A 50 -2.83 5.20 -12.54
N GLY A 51 -3.69 5.31 -11.54
CA GLY A 51 -4.50 4.19 -11.07
C GLY A 51 -5.70 3.89 -11.97
N ARG A 52 -6.26 2.68 -11.78
CA ARG A 52 -7.46 2.24 -12.50
C ARG A 52 -8.68 3.07 -12.12
N VAL A 53 -8.72 3.55 -10.88
CA VAL A 53 -9.77 4.45 -10.40
C VAL A 53 -9.32 5.88 -10.60
N LYS A 54 -10.19 6.72 -11.18
CA LYS A 54 -9.88 8.13 -11.43
C LYS A 54 -9.45 8.81 -10.14
N GLY A 55 -8.39 9.60 -10.22
CA GLY A 55 -7.88 10.35 -9.07
C GLY A 55 -6.95 9.56 -8.18
N THR A 56 -6.68 8.29 -8.50
CA THR A 56 -5.76 7.45 -7.73
C THR A 56 -4.49 7.15 -8.50
N ARG A 57 -3.49 6.70 -7.74
CA ARG A 57 -2.24 6.14 -8.27
C ARG A 57 -1.99 4.78 -7.63
N GLU A 58 -1.20 3.96 -8.29
CA GLU A 58 -0.87 2.63 -7.82
C GLU A 58 0.64 2.47 -7.80
N LEU A 59 1.18 2.11 -6.63
CA LEU A 59 2.59 1.79 -6.47
C LEU A 59 2.74 0.30 -6.20
N VAL A 60 3.51 -0.38 -7.05
CA VAL A 60 3.85 -1.79 -6.82
C VAL A 60 4.95 -1.82 -5.76
N ALA A 61 4.54 -2.01 -4.50
CA ALA A 61 5.46 -2.01 -3.37
C ALA A 61 6.18 -3.35 -3.22
N HIS A 62 5.57 -4.42 -3.71
CA HIS A 62 6.08 -5.79 -3.66
C HIS A 62 5.45 -6.54 -4.85
N PRO A 63 6.07 -7.59 -5.38
CA PRO A 63 5.47 -8.36 -6.48
C PRO A 63 4.03 -8.80 -6.20
N ASN A 64 3.67 -9.01 -4.94
CA ASN A 64 2.35 -9.46 -4.54
C ASN A 64 1.42 -8.37 -4.02
N TYR A 65 1.90 -7.13 -3.83
CA TYR A 65 1.09 -6.08 -3.20
C TYR A 65 1.18 -4.76 -3.93
N ILE A 66 0.03 -4.13 -4.10
CA ILE A 66 -0.11 -2.82 -4.74
C ILE A 66 -0.71 -1.84 -3.74
N TRP A 67 -0.09 -0.68 -3.62
CA TRP A 67 -0.61 0.41 -2.83
C TRP A 67 -1.43 1.34 -3.70
N ILE A 68 -2.66 1.57 -3.28
CA ILE A 68 -3.54 2.50 -3.94
C ILE A 68 -3.55 3.77 -3.11
N TYR A 69 -3.15 4.88 -3.70
CA TYR A 69 -3.04 6.14 -3.01
C TYR A 69 -3.50 7.29 -3.89
N ARG A 70 -3.69 8.44 -3.28
CA ARG A 70 -3.96 9.69 -3.99
C ARG A 70 -3.05 10.77 -3.47
N VAL A 71 -2.88 11.84 -4.25
CA VAL A 71 -2.08 13.00 -3.86
C VAL A 71 -3.02 14.21 -3.78
N ALA A 72 -3.02 14.87 -2.63
CA ALA A 72 -3.77 16.09 -2.42
C ALA A 72 -2.87 17.09 -1.67
N ALA A 73 -2.75 18.30 -2.18
CA ALA A 73 -1.88 19.33 -1.59
C ALA A 73 -0.45 18.81 -1.35
N GLU A 74 0.08 18.09 -2.34
CA GLU A 74 1.44 17.52 -2.30
C GLU A 74 1.64 16.45 -1.23
N VAL A 75 0.58 15.99 -0.59
CA VAL A 75 0.62 14.94 0.42
C VAL A 75 0.03 13.66 -0.16
N ALA A 76 0.76 12.56 -0.05
CA ALA A 76 0.26 11.25 -0.44
C ALA A 76 -0.61 10.67 0.69
N GLU A 77 -1.74 10.09 0.30
CA GLU A 77 -2.65 9.42 1.21
C GLU A 77 -2.89 8.01 0.73
N VAL A 78 -2.46 7.01 1.50
CA VAL A 78 -2.66 5.60 1.15
C VAL A 78 -4.10 5.21 1.48
N LEU A 79 -4.83 4.82 0.44
CA LEU A 79 -6.25 4.48 0.54
C LEU A 79 -6.47 3.00 0.84
N ARG A 80 -5.75 2.13 0.16
CA ARG A 80 -5.84 0.68 0.31
C ARG A 80 -4.50 0.02 0.00
N VAL A 81 -4.30 -1.16 0.56
CA VAL A 81 -3.22 -2.08 0.17
C VAL A 81 -3.88 -3.35 -0.34
N LYS A 82 -3.64 -3.70 -1.60
CA LYS A 82 -4.29 -4.84 -2.24
C LYS A 82 -3.27 -5.86 -2.69
N HIS A 83 -3.64 -7.14 -2.58
CA HIS A 83 -2.86 -8.20 -3.21
C HIS A 83 -2.97 -8.05 -4.73
N ALA A 84 -1.87 -8.28 -5.44
CA ALA A 84 -1.83 -8.10 -6.89
C ALA A 84 -2.85 -8.95 -7.64
N ALA A 85 -3.24 -10.11 -7.07
CA ALA A 85 -4.23 -11.01 -7.65
C ALA A 85 -5.67 -10.61 -7.34
N GLN A 86 -5.90 -9.66 -6.40
CA GLN A 86 -7.26 -9.21 -6.10
C GLN A 86 -7.79 -8.31 -7.21
N GLN A 87 -9.10 -8.39 -7.44
CA GLN A 87 -9.76 -7.42 -8.32
C GLN A 87 -9.71 -6.04 -7.69
N TRP A 88 -9.28 -5.06 -8.47
CA TRP A 88 -9.33 -3.67 -8.09
C TRP A 88 -9.65 -2.81 -9.30
N PRO A 89 -10.66 -1.94 -9.25
CA PRO A 89 -11.65 -1.88 -8.16
C PRO A 89 -12.49 -3.15 -8.11
N ASN A 90 -13.09 -3.40 -6.95
CA ASN A 90 -13.99 -4.54 -6.80
C ASN A 90 -15.22 -4.33 -7.70
N ALA A 91 -15.49 -5.33 -8.52
CA ALA A 91 -16.65 -5.30 -9.39
C ALA A 91 -17.93 -5.51 -8.60
#